data_8a526e7db9dc345ea9ccd423b42f8efd
#
_entry.id   8a526e7db9dc345ea9ccd423b42f8efd
#
_cell.length_a   1.000
_cell.length_b   1.000
_cell.length_c   1.000
_cell.angle_alpha   90.00
_cell.angle_beta   90.00
_cell.angle_gamma   90.00
#
_symmetry.space_group_name_H-M   'P 1'
#
loop_
_entity.id
_entity.type
_entity.pdbx_description
1 polymer ?
#
loop_
_entity_poly.entity_id
_entity_poly.type
_entity_poly.pdbx_seq_one_letter_code
_entity_poly.pdbx_strand_id
1 'polypeptide(L)'
;LDTEGPRNLLEAMKQTDIDRIAVISAAFVEHQSSVPAWFELTAKPALFNILEQMRAMEAMLSDAPDVRWTAARPGWLLDEPYTGEAVITDERLADGCFRCRHADLAASLLEFVLEDTWINAKPAIGRPENESLESPAAIKAELGID
;
A
#
# COMPACT_ATOMS: atom_id res chain seq x y z
N LEU A 1 -1.06 -14.47 4.54
CA LEU A 1 -0.28 -13.53 5.35
C LEU A 1 -0.74 -13.59 6.79
N ASP A 2 0.18 -13.73 7.67
CA ASP A 2 -0.05 -13.85 9.09
C ASP A 2 0.32 -12.53 9.79
N THR A 3 -0.36 -12.21 10.87
CA THR A 3 -0.03 -11.07 11.74
C THR A 3 1.17 -11.38 12.65
N GLU A 4 1.71 -12.59 12.65
CA GLU A 4 2.92 -12.95 13.40
C GLU A 4 4.16 -12.20 12.92
N GLY A 5 4.31 -12.00 11.62
CA GLY A 5 5.44 -11.26 11.04
C GLY A 5 5.56 -9.84 11.61
N PRO A 6 4.51 -9.02 11.49
CA PRO A 6 4.49 -7.68 12.08
C PRO A 6 4.71 -7.68 13.59
N ARG A 7 4.12 -8.63 14.31
CA ARG A 7 4.29 -8.75 15.77
C ARG A 7 5.75 -9.05 16.14
N ASN A 8 6.37 -10.00 15.46
CA ASN A 8 7.78 -10.36 15.69
C ASN A 8 8.72 -9.20 15.37
N LEU A 9 8.41 -8.45 14.33
CA LEU A 9 9.19 -7.27 13.94
C LEU A 9 9.10 -6.17 15.00
N LEU A 10 7.91 -5.88 15.52
CA LEU A 10 7.73 -4.91 16.60
C LEU A 10 8.47 -5.33 17.88
N GLU A 11 8.47 -6.62 18.21
CA GLU A 11 9.23 -7.13 19.35
C GLU A 11 10.74 -6.99 19.15
N ALA A 12 11.24 -7.29 17.96
CA ALA A 12 12.65 -7.11 17.60
C ALA A 12 13.07 -5.62 17.70
N MET A 13 12.21 -4.72 17.28
CA MET A 13 12.44 -3.27 17.38
C MET A 13 12.60 -2.82 18.81
N LYS A 14 11.80 -3.34 19.74
CA LYS A 14 11.95 -3.05 21.18
C LYS A 14 13.31 -3.48 21.72
N GLN A 15 13.82 -4.61 21.25
CA GLN A 15 15.10 -5.17 21.72
C GLN A 15 16.32 -4.48 21.12
N THR A 16 16.17 -3.73 20.04
CA THR A 16 17.28 -3.17 19.26
C THR A 16 17.33 -1.63 19.26
N ASP A 17 16.45 -0.97 19.99
CA ASP A 17 16.31 0.50 20.04
C ASP A 17 16.03 1.13 18.65
N ILE A 18 15.50 0.35 17.70
CA ILE A 18 15.04 0.85 16.42
C ILE A 18 13.57 1.22 16.57
N ASP A 19 13.23 2.47 16.27
CA ASP A 19 11.87 2.98 16.46
C ASP A 19 11.16 3.37 15.14
N ARG A 20 11.86 3.34 14.00
CA ARG A 20 11.33 3.74 12.69
C ARG A 20 11.08 2.55 11.80
N ILE A 21 9.88 2.45 11.24
CA ILE A 21 9.50 1.40 10.31
C ILE A 21 8.54 1.93 9.23
N ALA A 22 8.74 1.50 8.00
CA ALA A 22 7.79 1.69 6.92
C ALA A 22 7.35 0.32 6.40
N VAL A 23 6.05 0.11 6.30
CA VAL A 23 5.46 -1.14 5.83
C VAL A 23 4.56 -0.88 4.62
N ILE A 24 4.29 -1.94 3.86
CA ILE A 24 3.37 -1.91 2.73
C ILE A 24 2.04 -2.49 3.18
N SER A 25 0.99 -1.68 3.11
CA SER A 25 -0.41 -2.07 3.23
C SER A 25 -1.06 -2.03 1.84
N ALA A 26 -2.28 -1.61 1.71
CA ALA A 26 -2.96 -1.42 0.42
C ALA A 26 -4.01 -0.32 0.53
N ALA A 27 -4.18 0.47 -0.52
CA ALA A 27 -5.22 1.49 -0.57
C ALA A 27 -6.63 0.90 -0.42
N PHE A 28 -6.81 -0.35 -0.85
CA PHE A 28 -8.12 -1.03 -0.88
C PHE A 28 -8.61 -1.49 0.49
N VAL A 29 -7.86 -1.31 1.56
CA VAL A 29 -8.35 -1.47 2.95
C VAL A 29 -9.41 -0.43 3.29
N GLU A 30 -9.42 0.69 2.56
CA GLU A 30 -10.45 1.72 2.59
C GLU A 30 -11.26 1.73 1.30
N HIS A 31 -12.46 2.31 1.34
CA HIS A 31 -13.22 2.56 0.12
C HIS A 31 -12.52 3.63 -0.72
N GLN A 32 -12.37 3.37 -2.02
CA GLN A 32 -11.71 4.27 -2.98
C GLN A 32 -12.71 4.74 -4.04
N SER A 33 -12.91 6.04 -4.15
CA SER A 33 -13.78 6.62 -5.17
C SER A 33 -13.20 6.53 -6.59
N SER A 34 -11.87 6.41 -6.70
CA SER A 34 -11.14 6.41 -7.99
C SER A 34 -10.93 5.01 -8.56
N VAL A 35 -11.54 3.98 -7.96
CA VAL A 35 -11.37 2.59 -8.36
C VAL A 35 -12.46 2.21 -9.36
N PRO A 36 -12.11 1.54 -10.48
CA PRO A 36 -13.11 1.08 -11.43
C PRO A 36 -14.16 0.17 -10.78
N ALA A 37 -15.43 0.33 -11.16
CA ALA A 37 -16.53 -0.45 -10.59
C ALA A 37 -16.33 -1.97 -10.75
N TRP A 38 -15.77 -2.43 -11.87
CA TRP A 38 -15.48 -3.84 -12.10
C TRP A 38 -14.50 -4.39 -11.04
N PHE A 39 -13.52 -3.60 -10.60
CA PHE A 39 -12.55 -4.00 -9.59
C PHE A 39 -13.25 -4.20 -8.22
N GLU A 40 -14.09 -3.27 -7.82
CA GLU A 40 -14.87 -3.36 -6.57
C GLU A 40 -15.77 -4.60 -6.54
N LEU A 41 -16.35 -4.96 -7.69
CA LEU A 41 -17.31 -6.06 -7.79
C LEU A 41 -16.67 -7.43 -7.97
N THR A 42 -15.46 -7.51 -8.50
CA THR A 42 -14.81 -8.78 -8.86
C THR A 42 -13.51 -9.04 -8.15
N ALA A 43 -12.52 -8.18 -8.34
CA ALA A 43 -11.16 -8.42 -7.81
C ALA A 43 -11.09 -8.20 -6.30
N LYS A 44 -11.68 -7.13 -5.80
CA LYS A 44 -11.60 -6.77 -4.39
C LYS A 44 -12.19 -7.82 -3.45
N PRO A 45 -13.35 -8.43 -3.73
CA PRO A 45 -13.86 -9.52 -2.88
C PRO A 45 -12.92 -10.72 -2.78
N ALA A 46 -12.18 -11.03 -3.86
CA ALA A 46 -11.21 -12.11 -3.85
C ALA A 46 -9.99 -11.82 -2.95
N LEU A 47 -9.74 -10.55 -2.64
CA LEU A 47 -8.64 -10.11 -1.80
C LEU A 47 -9.04 -9.93 -0.32
N PHE A 48 -10.26 -10.29 0.05
CA PHE A 48 -10.82 -10.00 1.37
C PHE A 48 -9.89 -10.41 2.52
N ASN A 49 -9.38 -11.64 2.51
CA ASN A 49 -8.52 -12.14 3.59
C ASN A 49 -7.20 -11.36 3.69
N ILE A 50 -6.61 -11.02 2.55
CA ILE A 50 -5.37 -10.24 2.51
C ILE A 50 -5.61 -8.84 3.07
N LEU A 51 -6.69 -8.20 2.66
CA LEU A 51 -7.03 -6.85 3.13
C LEU A 51 -7.35 -6.82 4.62
N GLU A 52 -8.02 -7.86 5.15
CA GLU A 52 -8.27 -7.97 6.58
C GLU A 52 -6.97 -8.11 7.39
N GLN A 53 -6.00 -8.86 6.89
CA GLN A 53 -4.69 -8.99 7.52
C GLN A 53 -3.90 -7.67 7.47
N MET A 54 -4.01 -6.93 6.39
CA MET A 54 -3.40 -5.59 6.28
C MET A 54 -4.04 -4.61 7.26
N ARG A 55 -5.36 -4.64 7.44
CA ARG A 55 -6.05 -3.84 8.47
C ARG A 55 -5.56 -4.20 9.87
N ALA A 56 -5.41 -5.49 10.16
CA ALA A 56 -4.89 -5.96 11.45
C ALA A 56 -3.44 -5.49 11.69
N MET A 57 -2.60 -5.51 10.68
CA MET A 57 -1.25 -4.98 10.74
C MET A 57 -1.25 -3.47 11.03
N GLU A 58 -2.06 -2.70 10.33
CA GLU A 58 -2.19 -1.26 10.57
C GLU A 58 -2.65 -0.97 12.00
N ALA A 59 -3.59 -1.76 12.52
CA ALA A 59 -4.07 -1.63 13.90
C ALA A 59 -2.94 -1.92 14.92
N MET A 60 -2.13 -2.95 14.69
CA MET A 60 -0.98 -3.24 15.54
C MET A 60 0.02 -2.08 15.59
N LEU A 61 0.30 -1.48 14.44
CA LEU A 61 1.19 -0.32 14.36
C LEU A 61 0.61 0.87 15.11
N SER A 62 -0.68 1.14 14.93
CA SER A 62 -1.38 2.23 15.61
C SER A 62 -1.36 2.08 17.13
N ASP A 63 -1.35 0.85 17.62
CA ASP A 63 -1.34 0.54 19.05
C ASP A 63 0.08 0.44 19.64
N ALA A 64 1.13 0.53 18.81
CA ALA A 64 2.51 0.43 19.25
C ALA A 64 3.00 1.81 19.78
N PRO A 65 3.23 1.98 21.11
CA PRO A 65 3.41 3.31 21.69
C PRO A 65 4.71 4.01 21.34
N ASP A 66 5.79 3.27 21.10
CA ASP A 66 7.13 3.85 20.91
C ASP A 66 7.68 3.62 19.50
N VAL A 67 6.78 3.40 18.55
CA VAL A 67 7.15 3.13 17.15
C VAL A 67 6.71 4.30 16.27
N ARG A 68 7.63 4.83 15.50
CA ARG A 68 7.37 5.82 14.45
C ARG A 68 7.15 5.09 13.14
N TRP A 69 5.92 4.74 12.86
CA TRP A 69 5.53 3.88 11.74
C TRP A 69 4.96 4.67 10.57
N THR A 70 5.11 4.11 9.37
CA THR A 70 4.41 4.52 8.16
C THR A 70 3.81 3.27 7.51
N ALA A 71 2.53 3.26 7.24
CA ALA A 71 1.87 2.19 6.50
C ALA A 71 1.47 2.70 5.11
N ALA A 72 2.31 2.45 4.12
CA ALA A 72 2.04 2.88 2.75
C ALA A 72 0.88 2.10 2.15
N ARG A 73 -0.05 2.80 1.53
CA ARG A 73 -1.25 2.26 0.89
C ARG A 73 -1.18 2.46 -0.63
N PRO A 74 -0.41 1.61 -1.34
CA PRO A 74 -0.35 1.73 -2.80
C PRO A 74 -1.67 1.34 -3.45
N GLY A 75 -1.93 1.90 -4.63
CA GLY A 75 -2.92 1.41 -5.56
C GLY A 75 -2.54 0.03 -6.09
N TRP A 76 -3.25 -0.49 -7.08
CA TRP A 76 -2.92 -1.79 -7.68
C TRP A 76 -1.52 -1.74 -8.30
N LEU A 77 -0.65 -2.62 -7.83
CA LEU A 77 0.77 -2.58 -8.22
C LEU A 77 0.98 -2.90 -9.71
N LEU A 78 1.96 -2.25 -10.30
CA LEU A 78 2.27 -2.33 -11.72
C LEU A 78 3.78 -2.43 -11.91
N ASP A 79 4.23 -3.44 -12.67
CA ASP A 79 5.64 -3.64 -12.98
C ASP A 79 6.04 -2.88 -14.25
N GLU A 80 6.24 -1.59 -14.09
CA GLU A 80 6.66 -0.65 -15.12
C GLU A 80 7.78 0.25 -14.57
N PRO A 81 8.57 0.92 -15.42
CA PRO A 81 9.71 1.73 -14.97
C PRO A 81 9.34 2.85 -13.99
N TYR A 82 10.33 3.24 -13.20
CA TYR A 82 10.24 4.40 -12.31
C TYR A 82 9.87 5.68 -13.07
N THR A 83 8.98 6.47 -12.49
CA THR A 83 8.55 7.75 -13.08
C THR A 83 8.94 8.97 -12.26
N GLY A 84 9.00 8.83 -10.95
CA GLY A 84 9.14 9.98 -10.05
C GLY A 84 7.88 10.86 -9.97
N GLU A 85 6.75 10.37 -10.48
CA GLU A 85 5.50 11.13 -10.59
C GLU A 85 4.36 10.54 -9.74
N ALA A 86 4.70 9.72 -8.72
CA ALA A 86 3.71 9.19 -7.82
C ALA A 86 3.01 10.31 -7.06
N VAL A 87 1.69 10.21 -6.96
CA VAL A 87 0.85 11.14 -6.20
C VAL A 87 0.61 10.53 -4.82
N ILE A 88 1.03 11.24 -3.78
CA ILE A 88 0.95 10.77 -2.39
C ILE A 88 -0.09 11.62 -1.66
N THR A 89 -1.08 10.95 -1.10
CA THR A 89 -2.21 11.58 -0.40
C THR A 89 -2.51 10.84 0.89
N ASP A 90 -3.19 11.50 1.84
CA ASP A 90 -3.49 10.92 3.14
C ASP A 90 -4.63 9.91 3.06
N GLU A 91 -4.34 8.67 3.45
CA GLU A 91 -5.25 7.53 3.62
C GLU A 91 -5.95 7.02 2.36
N ARG A 92 -6.32 7.88 1.41
CA ARG A 92 -7.06 7.50 0.19
C ARG A 92 -6.36 7.98 -1.06
N LEU A 93 -6.44 7.16 -2.12
CA LEU A 93 -5.88 7.51 -3.43
C LEU A 93 -6.51 8.79 -3.99
N ALA A 94 -5.68 9.62 -4.60
CA ALA A 94 -6.15 10.76 -5.38
C ALA A 94 -6.98 10.29 -6.58
N ASP A 95 -7.86 11.15 -7.08
CA ASP A 95 -8.71 10.84 -8.23
C ASP A 95 -7.86 10.43 -9.45
N GLY A 96 -8.26 9.34 -10.10
CA GLY A 96 -7.57 8.80 -11.27
C GLY A 96 -6.29 8.01 -10.96
N CYS A 97 -5.91 7.83 -9.71
CA CYS A 97 -4.66 7.17 -9.30
C CYS A 97 -4.87 5.72 -8.86
N PHE A 98 -5.47 4.90 -9.72
CA PHE A 98 -5.78 3.49 -9.41
C PHE A 98 -4.53 2.60 -9.31
N ARG A 99 -3.49 2.86 -10.11
CA ARG A 99 -2.29 2.03 -10.21
C ARG A 99 -1.12 2.67 -9.45
N CYS A 100 -0.21 1.81 -8.97
CA CYS A 100 1.05 2.24 -8.37
C CYS A 100 2.20 1.41 -8.94
N ARG A 101 3.20 2.03 -9.52
CA ARG A 101 4.38 1.33 -10.02
C ARG A 101 5.26 0.88 -8.86
N HIS A 102 5.74 -0.36 -8.91
CA HIS A 102 6.61 -0.92 -7.87
C HIS A 102 7.81 -0.01 -7.57
N ALA A 103 8.46 0.51 -8.60
CA ALA A 103 9.65 1.36 -8.45
C ALA A 103 9.31 2.71 -7.78
N ASP A 104 8.15 3.29 -8.10
CA ASP A 104 7.68 4.51 -7.45
C ASP A 104 7.34 4.27 -5.98
N LEU A 105 6.73 3.13 -5.65
CA LEU A 105 6.46 2.73 -4.27
C LEU A 105 7.76 2.57 -3.48
N ALA A 106 8.73 1.86 -4.04
CA ALA A 106 10.02 1.63 -3.39
C ALA A 106 10.76 2.94 -3.09
N ALA A 107 10.80 3.85 -4.07
CA ALA A 107 11.40 5.16 -3.91
C ALA A 107 10.68 6.00 -2.83
N SER A 108 9.33 5.94 -2.79
CA SER A 108 8.54 6.65 -1.79
C SER A 108 8.81 6.13 -0.38
N LEU A 109 8.86 4.80 -0.19
CA LEU A 109 9.15 4.19 1.11
C LEU A 109 10.54 4.60 1.62
N LEU A 110 11.53 4.58 0.75
CA LEU A 110 12.89 4.99 1.09
C LEU A 110 12.92 6.46 1.50
N GLU A 111 12.28 7.32 0.75
CA GLU A 111 12.17 8.76 1.07
C GLU A 111 11.49 8.98 2.42
N PHE A 112 10.38 8.29 2.71
CA PHE A 112 9.68 8.43 3.99
C PHE A 112 10.58 8.11 5.18
N VAL A 113 11.42 7.09 5.07
CA VAL A 113 12.34 6.68 6.13
C VAL A 113 13.52 7.66 6.24
N LEU A 114 14.11 8.07 5.13
CA LEU A 114 15.26 8.97 5.11
C LEU A 114 14.90 10.40 5.55
N GLU A 115 13.71 10.87 5.18
CA GLU A 115 13.25 12.23 5.49
C GLU A 115 12.38 12.31 6.74
N ASP A 116 12.10 11.20 7.38
CA ASP A 116 11.18 11.09 8.54
C ASP A 116 9.83 11.77 8.29
N THR A 117 9.23 11.45 7.15
CA THR A 117 7.91 11.95 6.77
C THR A 117 6.84 10.86 6.92
N TRP A 118 5.57 11.27 6.95
CA TRP A 118 4.42 10.38 7.10
C TRP A 118 4.49 9.47 8.33
N ILE A 119 5.07 9.98 9.41
CA ILE A 119 5.17 9.24 10.68
C ILE A 119 3.77 9.08 11.28
N ASN A 120 3.47 7.86 11.72
CA ASN A 120 2.17 7.47 12.28
C ASN A 120 1.01 7.79 11.33
N ALA A 121 1.24 7.56 10.05
CA ALA A 121 0.32 7.88 8.97
C ALA A 121 0.22 6.76 7.94
N LYS A 122 -0.78 6.87 7.08
CA LYS A 122 -1.12 5.87 6.07
C LYS A 122 -1.17 6.50 4.67
N PRO A 123 -0.02 6.92 4.11
CA PRO A 123 0.00 7.59 2.82
C PRO A 123 -0.48 6.66 1.70
N ALA A 124 -1.47 7.11 0.94
CA ALA A 124 -1.91 6.44 -0.28
C ALA A 124 -1.03 6.88 -1.44
N ILE A 125 -0.59 5.94 -2.27
CA ILE A 125 0.38 6.16 -3.33
C ILE A 125 -0.17 5.60 -4.65
N GLY A 126 -0.26 6.45 -5.67
CA GLY A 126 -0.70 6.03 -6.99
C GLY A 126 -0.36 7.10 -8.02
N ARG A 127 -0.62 6.80 -9.28
CA ARG A 127 -0.52 7.76 -10.37
C ARG A 127 -1.50 7.40 -11.48
N PRO A 128 -1.91 8.37 -12.32
CA PRO A 128 -2.70 8.06 -13.51
C PRO A 128 -1.87 7.21 -14.49
N GLU A 129 -2.49 6.19 -15.05
CA GLU A 129 -1.92 5.35 -16.10
C GLU A 129 -2.84 5.35 -17.32
N ASN A 130 -2.33 4.82 -18.46
CA ASN A 130 -3.14 4.66 -19.65
C ASN A 130 -4.28 3.66 -19.41
N GLU A 131 -5.42 3.85 -20.07
CA GLU A 131 -6.56 2.95 -19.96
C GLU A 131 -6.20 1.48 -20.22
N SER A 132 -5.25 1.23 -21.13
CA SER A 132 -4.77 -0.12 -21.42
C SER A 132 -4.13 -0.82 -20.20
N LEU A 133 -3.56 -0.06 -19.28
CA LEU A 133 -2.93 -0.57 -18.04
C LEU A 133 -3.92 -0.63 -16.88
N GLU A 134 -5.07 0.01 -17.00
CA GLU A 134 -6.13 0.03 -15.97
C GLU A 134 -7.32 -0.88 -16.32
N SER A 135 -7.25 -1.57 -17.45
CA SER A 135 -8.35 -2.43 -17.94
C SER A 135 -8.44 -3.76 -17.19
N PRO A 136 -9.62 -4.39 -17.14
CA PRO A 136 -9.75 -5.76 -16.61
C PRO A 136 -8.81 -6.75 -17.29
N ALA A 137 -8.60 -6.60 -18.60
CA ALA A 137 -7.71 -7.48 -19.37
C ALA A 137 -6.25 -7.38 -18.90
N ALA A 138 -5.76 -6.16 -18.61
CA ALA A 138 -4.41 -5.95 -18.10
C ALA A 138 -4.22 -6.62 -16.74
N ILE A 139 -5.14 -6.40 -15.80
CA ILE A 139 -5.08 -7.01 -14.47
C ILE A 139 -5.17 -8.53 -14.54
N LYS A 140 -6.03 -9.04 -15.39
CA LYS A 140 -6.19 -10.48 -15.60
C LYS A 140 -4.91 -11.12 -16.13
N ALA A 141 -4.27 -10.47 -17.11
CA ALA A 141 -2.98 -10.93 -17.66
C ALA A 141 -1.88 -10.95 -16.59
N GLU A 142 -1.81 -9.94 -15.73
CA GLU A 142 -0.86 -9.87 -14.62
C GLU A 142 -1.06 -10.99 -13.59
N LEU A 143 -2.30 -11.41 -13.38
CA LEU A 143 -2.65 -12.51 -12.48
C LEU A 143 -2.43 -13.91 -13.10
N GLY A 144 -2.09 -13.98 -14.39
CA GLY A 144 -1.93 -15.24 -15.11
C GLY A 144 -3.22 -16.04 -15.27
N ILE A 145 -4.35 -15.35 -15.30
CA ILE A 145 -5.68 -15.96 -15.47
C ILE A 145 -6.13 -15.78 -16.92
N ASP A 146 -6.39 -16.89 -17.61
CA ASP A 146 -6.93 -16.90 -18.97
C ASP A 146 -8.43 -16.57 -19.01
#